data_0612c7a849bd6f96acbdd7c79b6fad4f
#
_entry.id   0612c7a849bd6f96acbdd7c79b6fad4f
#
_cell.length_a   1.000
_cell.length_b   1.000
_cell.length_c   1.000
_cell.angle_alpha   90.00
_cell.angle_beta   90.00
_cell.angle_gamma   90.00
#
_symmetry.space_group_name_H-M   'P 1'
#
loop_
_entity.id
_entity.type
_entity.pdbx_description
1 polymer ?
#
loop_
_entity_poly.entity_id
_entity_poly.type
_entity_poly.pdbx_seq_one_letter_code
_entity_poly.pdbx_strand_id
1 'polypeptide(L)'
;MSDRQRWKPTMHAVAMTMVIAAAMLMMLSCDRKPVLSHAHFTHLSRDGWQRTLPLTYQPEYDDSTAVYDILLAVRHDNSYRYRNLSLVVDIFAADSTVNRQTVDMALADEYGNWTGGGFGALYQDKLSIASDVTPDDARAVVVWQAMPGCDTLQGLVNIGIIVTPK
;
A
#
# COMPACT_ATOMS: atom_id res chain seq x y z
N MET A 1 61.21 -21.82 -40.17
CA MET A 1 59.91 -21.76 -40.89
C MET A 1 58.86 -22.16 -39.85
N SER A 2 58.18 -21.17 -39.31
CA SER A 2 57.17 -21.41 -38.27
C SER A 2 55.79 -21.22 -38.89
N ASP A 3 55.10 -22.32 -39.03
CA ASP A 3 53.77 -22.37 -39.65
C ASP A 3 52.74 -21.96 -38.57
N ARG A 4 52.22 -20.70 -38.61
CA ARG A 4 51.16 -20.25 -37.77
C ARG A 4 49.83 -20.77 -38.31
N GLN A 5 49.40 -21.92 -37.79
CA GLN A 5 48.08 -22.48 -38.05
C GLN A 5 47.00 -21.51 -37.53
N ARG A 6 46.40 -20.77 -38.44
CA ARG A 6 45.33 -19.83 -38.19
C ARG A 6 44.04 -20.63 -37.98
N TRP A 7 43.66 -20.85 -36.70
CA TRP A 7 42.45 -21.56 -36.36
C TRP A 7 41.26 -20.68 -36.77
N LYS A 8 40.49 -21.12 -37.79
CA LYS A 8 39.21 -20.49 -38.18
C LYS A 8 38.11 -21.15 -37.31
N PRO A 9 37.42 -20.37 -36.46
CA PRO A 9 36.29 -20.94 -35.71
C PRO A 9 35.20 -21.38 -36.68
N THR A 10 34.72 -22.59 -36.52
CA THR A 10 33.62 -23.10 -37.36
C THR A 10 32.37 -22.30 -37.04
N MET A 11 31.52 -22.08 -38.05
CA MET A 11 30.27 -21.28 -37.96
C MET A 11 29.37 -21.77 -36.81
N HIS A 12 29.42 -23.04 -36.47
CA HIS A 12 28.72 -23.63 -35.33
C HIS A 12 29.29 -23.21 -33.97
N ALA A 13 30.61 -23.02 -33.85
CA ALA A 13 31.22 -22.53 -32.61
C ALA A 13 30.85 -21.08 -32.33
N VAL A 14 30.81 -20.22 -33.35
CA VAL A 14 30.39 -18.83 -33.22
C VAL A 14 28.89 -18.73 -32.86
N ALA A 15 28.03 -19.54 -33.47
CA ALA A 15 26.60 -19.58 -33.16
C ALA A 15 26.38 -20.05 -31.70
N MET A 16 27.10 -21.06 -31.23
CA MET A 16 27.00 -21.58 -29.87
C MET A 16 27.46 -20.57 -28.80
N THR A 17 28.52 -19.80 -29.09
CA THR A 17 28.98 -18.72 -28.18
C THR A 17 27.98 -17.56 -28.12
N MET A 18 27.31 -17.20 -29.21
CA MET A 18 26.25 -16.20 -29.23
C MET A 18 25.03 -16.64 -28.41
N VAL A 19 24.62 -17.90 -28.52
CA VAL A 19 23.48 -18.43 -27.74
C VAL A 19 23.79 -18.44 -26.24
N ILE A 20 25.02 -18.84 -25.86
CA ILE A 20 25.44 -18.83 -24.44
C ILE A 20 25.55 -17.40 -23.91
N ALA A 21 26.06 -16.44 -24.69
CA ALA A 21 26.12 -15.04 -24.31
C ALA A 21 24.72 -14.44 -24.15
N ALA A 22 23.79 -14.75 -25.04
CA ALA A 22 22.39 -14.31 -24.95
C ALA A 22 21.68 -14.92 -23.72
N ALA A 23 21.93 -16.20 -23.42
CA ALA A 23 21.39 -16.85 -22.22
C ALA A 23 21.95 -16.25 -20.91
N MET A 24 23.25 -15.89 -20.88
CA MET A 24 23.86 -15.19 -19.74
C MET A 24 23.30 -13.77 -19.55
N LEU A 25 23.02 -13.03 -20.63
CA LEU A 25 22.38 -11.72 -20.51
C LEU A 25 20.95 -11.80 -19.96
N MET A 26 20.23 -12.87 -20.22
CA MET A 26 18.86 -13.07 -19.65
C MET A 26 18.89 -13.38 -18.15
N MET A 27 19.99 -13.88 -17.62
CA MET A 27 20.12 -14.16 -16.17
C MET A 27 20.43 -12.90 -15.33
N LEU A 28 20.86 -11.78 -15.94
CA LEU A 28 21.11 -10.51 -15.24
C LEU A 28 19.87 -9.62 -15.07
N SER A 29 18.70 -10.05 -15.53
CA SER A 29 17.49 -9.20 -15.59
C SER A 29 16.56 -9.33 -14.40
N CYS A 30 16.93 -9.97 -13.28
CA CYS A 30 15.99 -10.23 -12.19
C CYS A 30 16.54 -9.90 -10.80
N ASP A 31 16.96 -8.63 -10.60
CA ASP A 31 17.30 -8.15 -9.25
C ASP A 31 16.39 -6.97 -8.81
N ARG A 32 15.13 -6.98 -9.25
CA ARG A 32 14.11 -6.18 -8.57
C ARG A 32 13.64 -6.99 -7.38
N LYS A 33 14.14 -6.64 -6.19
CA LYS A 33 13.51 -7.07 -4.94
C LYS A 33 12.02 -6.72 -5.04
N PRO A 34 11.10 -7.66 -4.77
CA PRO A 34 9.69 -7.32 -4.74
C PRO A 34 9.51 -6.21 -3.69
N VAL A 35 8.95 -5.09 -4.12
CA VAL A 35 8.55 -4.00 -3.23
C VAL A 35 7.43 -4.57 -2.36
N LEU A 36 7.75 -4.87 -1.11
CA LEU A 36 6.80 -5.45 -0.17
C LEU A 36 6.01 -4.29 0.47
N SER A 37 4.70 -4.28 0.26
CA SER A 37 3.81 -3.35 0.97
C SER A 37 3.32 -4.01 2.26
N HIS A 38 3.46 -3.32 3.40
CA HIS A 38 2.94 -3.77 4.69
C HIS A 38 1.52 -3.25 4.88
N ALA A 39 0.59 -4.14 5.19
CA ALA A 39 -0.81 -3.79 5.38
C ALA A 39 -1.31 -4.27 6.74
N HIS A 40 -1.75 -3.33 7.56
CA HIS A 40 -2.30 -3.59 8.90
C HIS A 40 -3.77 -3.22 8.92
N PHE A 41 -4.66 -4.18 9.20
CA PHE A 41 -6.10 -3.98 9.27
C PHE A 41 -6.64 -4.34 10.65
N THR A 42 -7.50 -3.47 11.18
CA THR A 42 -8.34 -3.76 12.35
C THR A 42 -9.73 -4.17 11.88
N HIS A 43 -10.21 -5.31 12.34
CA HIS A 43 -11.58 -5.74 12.12
C HIS A 43 -12.52 -4.99 13.09
N LEU A 44 -13.61 -4.46 12.54
CA LEU A 44 -14.63 -3.75 13.31
C LEU A 44 -15.78 -4.69 13.68
N SER A 45 -16.33 -4.50 14.90
CA SER A 45 -17.50 -5.24 15.33
C SER A 45 -18.72 -4.90 14.47
N ARG A 46 -19.61 -5.87 14.30
CA ARG A 46 -20.93 -5.64 13.68
C ARG A 46 -21.81 -4.65 14.46
N ASP A 47 -21.54 -4.46 15.74
CA ASP A 47 -22.23 -3.46 16.57
C ASP A 47 -21.85 -2.02 16.19
N GLY A 48 -20.79 -1.88 15.40
CA GLY A 48 -20.31 -0.62 14.85
C GLY A 48 -19.08 -0.07 15.53
N TRP A 49 -18.50 0.97 14.91
CA TRP A 49 -17.32 1.68 15.41
C TRP A 49 -17.74 2.93 16.18
N GLN A 50 -17.45 2.95 17.47
CA GLN A 50 -17.79 4.07 18.35
C GLN A 50 -16.87 5.26 18.09
N ARG A 51 -17.45 6.48 18.06
CA ARG A 51 -16.73 7.76 17.88
C ARG A 51 -15.60 7.97 18.89
N THR A 52 -15.79 7.48 20.11
CA THR A 52 -14.83 7.65 21.22
C THR A 52 -13.68 6.66 21.21
N LEU A 53 -13.70 5.66 20.32
CA LEU A 53 -12.69 4.60 20.26
C LEU A 53 -11.82 4.78 19.00
N PRO A 54 -10.62 5.36 19.13
CA PRO A 54 -9.70 5.46 18.00
C PRO A 54 -9.10 4.10 17.64
N LEU A 55 -8.66 3.98 16.41
CA LEU A 55 -7.84 2.88 15.94
C LEU A 55 -6.40 3.38 15.83
N THR A 56 -5.47 2.63 16.42
CA THR A 56 -4.04 2.99 16.42
C THR A 56 -3.25 1.97 15.65
N TYR A 57 -2.39 2.45 14.76
CA TYR A 57 -1.50 1.66 13.91
C TYR A 57 -0.07 2.07 14.13
N GLN A 58 0.83 1.10 14.09
CA GLN A 58 2.27 1.32 14.03
C GLN A 58 2.72 0.89 12.63
N PRO A 59 3.09 1.83 11.73
CA PRO A 59 3.57 1.49 10.40
C PRO A 59 4.83 0.63 10.47
N GLU A 60 4.92 -0.39 9.64
CA GLU A 60 6.10 -1.25 9.52
C GLU A 60 6.92 -0.83 8.30
N TYR A 61 8.24 -0.73 8.48
CA TYR A 61 9.19 -0.27 7.49
C TYR A 61 10.34 -1.25 7.35
N ASP A 62 10.68 -1.65 6.12
CA ASP A 62 11.78 -2.58 5.85
C ASP A 62 13.15 -1.89 5.90
N ASP A 63 13.20 -0.60 5.58
CA ASP A 63 14.43 0.19 5.51
C ASP A 63 14.21 1.56 6.15
N SER A 64 15.02 1.88 7.15
CA SER A 64 14.95 3.16 7.87
C SER A 64 15.41 4.37 7.06
N THR A 65 16.08 4.14 5.93
CA THR A 65 16.60 5.20 5.04
C THR A 65 15.75 5.44 3.80
N ALA A 66 14.78 4.55 3.54
CA ALA A 66 13.86 4.67 2.42
C ALA A 66 12.69 5.62 2.73
N VAL A 67 12.00 6.05 1.69
CA VAL A 67 10.78 6.84 1.79
C VAL A 67 9.56 6.00 1.40
N TYR A 68 8.43 6.33 2.01
CA TYR A 68 7.21 5.54 1.93
C TYR A 68 5.99 6.41 1.66
N ASP A 69 4.99 5.81 1.03
CA ASP A 69 3.62 6.32 1.00
C ASP A 69 2.77 5.53 2.00
N ILE A 70 1.91 6.22 2.75
CA ILE A 70 0.95 5.61 3.67
C ILE A 70 -0.45 5.86 3.13
N LEU A 71 -1.16 4.77 2.88
CA LEU A 71 -2.55 4.78 2.42
C LEU A 71 -3.46 4.34 3.58
N LEU A 72 -4.52 5.08 3.80
CA LEU A 72 -5.66 4.62 4.59
C LEU A 72 -6.51 3.71 3.71
N ALA A 73 -6.86 2.52 4.20
CA ALA A 73 -7.70 1.56 3.50
C ALA A 73 -8.95 1.26 4.33
N VAL A 74 -10.10 1.32 3.68
CA VAL A 74 -11.40 1.10 4.29
C VAL A 74 -12.08 -0.06 3.58
N ARG A 75 -12.62 -1.01 4.34
CA ARG A 75 -13.51 -2.05 3.83
C ARG A 75 -14.88 -1.93 4.44
N HIS A 76 -15.89 -1.91 3.60
CA HIS A 76 -17.29 -1.82 4.00
C HIS A 76 -18.13 -2.83 3.22
N ASP A 77 -19.33 -3.11 3.72
CA ASP A 77 -20.33 -3.93 3.04
C ASP A 77 -21.56 -3.11 2.64
N ASN A 78 -22.58 -3.79 2.09
CA ASN A 78 -23.82 -3.16 1.65
C ASN A 78 -24.70 -2.63 2.80
N SER A 79 -24.34 -2.87 4.07
CA SER A 79 -25.04 -2.32 5.23
C SER A 79 -24.56 -0.93 5.61
N TYR A 80 -23.44 -0.45 5.03
CA TYR A 80 -22.98 0.92 5.20
C TYR A 80 -23.98 1.91 4.58
N ARG A 81 -24.37 2.94 5.34
CA ARG A 81 -25.54 3.79 4.98
C ARG A 81 -25.21 5.13 4.35
N TYR A 82 -23.92 5.46 4.26
CA TYR A 82 -23.46 6.78 3.81
C TYR A 82 -22.66 6.64 2.51
N ARG A 83 -22.67 7.72 1.70
CA ARG A 83 -21.90 7.78 0.45
C ARG A 83 -20.43 8.14 0.66
N ASN A 84 -20.12 8.68 1.84
CA ASN A 84 -18.78 9.12 2.22
C ASN A 84 -18.43 8.61 3.62
N LEU A 85 -17.16 8.72 3.97
CA LEU A 85 -16.63 8.43 5.29
C LEU A 85 -15.72 9.58 5.73
N SER A 86 -16.16 10.33 6.75
CA SER A 86 -15.35 11.39 7.34
C SER A 86 -14.55 10.86 8.52
N LEU A 87 -13.26 11.12 8.51
CA LEU A 87 -12.30 10.65 9.51
C LEU A 87 -11.39 11.80 9.96
N VAL A 88 -10.85 11.71 11.17
CA VAL A 88 -9.69 12.47 11.60
C VAL A 88 -8.51 11.51 11.72
N VAL A 89 -7.38 11.89 11.14
CA VAL A 89 -6.15 11.10 11.15
C VAL A 89 -5.05 11.93 11.80
N ASP A 90 -4.43 11.37 12.84
CA ASP A 90 -3.26 11.92 13.50
C ASP A 90 -2.04 11.06 13.14
N ILE A 91 -1.03 11.67 12.56
CA ILE A 91 0.26 11.02 12.25
C ILE A 91 1.29 11.57 13.23
N PHE A 92 1.90 10.70 14.01
CA PHE A 92 2.88 11.02 15.03
C PHE A 92 4.29 10.72 14.52
N ALA A 93 5.15 11.74 14.54
CA ALA A 93 6.57 11.61 14.25
C ALA A 93 7.40 11.20 15.48
N ALA A 94 8.66 10.84 15.26
CA ALA A 94 9.58 10.43 16.32
C ALA A 94 9.88 11.56 17.33
N ASP A 95 9.87 12.82 16.91
CA ASP A 95 10.05 14.01 17.75
C ASP A 95 8.78 14.45 18.49
N SER A 96 7.73 13.63 18.46
CA SER A 96 6.41 13.90 19.02
C SER A 96 5.60 14.98 18.29
N THR A 97 6.04 15.44 17.11
CA THR A 97 5.22 16.28 16.25
C THR A 97 4.00 15.48 15.76
N VAL A 98 2.84 16.13 15.74
CA VAL A 98 1.58 15.52 15.30
C VAL A 98 1.06 16.27 14.09
N ASN A 99 0.90 15.53 12.99
CA ASN A 99 0.20 16.02 11.80
C ASN A 99 -1.25 15.53 11.85
N ARG A 100 -2.19 16.43 12.17
CA ARG A 100 -3.62 16.15 12.19
C ARG A 100 -4.28 16.60 10.91
N GLN A 101 -5.03 15.70 10.29
CA GLN A 101 -5.80 16.00 9.09
C GLN A 101 -7.22 15.45 9.18
N THR A 102 -8.17 16.16 8.56
CA THR A 102 -9.52 15.64 8.34
C THR A 102 -9.58 15.08 6.93
N VAL A 103 -10.08 13.86 6.84
CA VAL A 103 -10.21 13.10 5.60
C VAL A 103 -11.68 12.87 5.33
N ASP A 104 -12.14 13.19 4.12
CA ASP A 104 -13.49 12.84 3.65
C ASP A 104 -13.33 11.94 2.41
N MET A 105 -13.59 10.65 2.58
CA MET A 105 -13.43 9.63 1.56
C MET A 105 -14.79 9.35 0.91
N ALA A 106 -14.92 9.60 -0.39
CA ALA A 106 -16.09 9.17 -1.15
C ALA A 106 -16.02 7.64 -1.32
N LEU A 107 -17.11 6.94 -0.94
CA LEU A 107 -17.26 5.49 -1.07
C LEU A 107 -18.28 5.11 -2.13
N ALA A 108 -19.16 6.04 -2.52
CA ALA A 108 -20.14 5.85 -3.57
C ALA A 108 -20.21 7.06 -4.50
N ASP A 109 -20.58 6.80 -5.75
CA ASP A 109 -20.83 7.82 -6.76
C ASP A 109 -22.13 8.63 -6.50
N GLU A 110 -22.45 9.56 -7.38
CA GLU A 110 -23.66 10.37 -7.29
C GLU A 110 -24.98 9.58 -7.41
N TYR A 111 -24.92 8.39 -8.00
CA TYR A 111 -26.06 7.47 -8.16
C TYR A 111 -26.17 6.46 -7.01
N GLY A 112 -25.22 6.46 -6.08
CA GLY A 112 -25.19 5.54 -4.93
C GLY A 112 -24.52 4.19 -5.24
N ASN A 113 -23.81 4.05 -6.36
CA ASN A 113 -23.02 2.86 -6.64
C ASN A 113 -21.70 2.94 -5.87
N TRP A 114 -21.29 1.85 -5.22
CA TRP A 114 -20.02 1.76 -4.55
C TRP A 114 -18.86 1.89 -5.55
N THR A 115 -17.87 2.74 -5.22
CA THR A 115 -16.70 3.01 -6.08
C THR A 115 -15.52 2.12 -5.75
N GLY A 116 -15.50 1.52 -4.57
CA GLY A 116 -14.43 0.64 -4.11
C GLY A 116 -14.31 -0.64 -4.96
N GLY A 117 -13.07 -1.08 -5.16
CA GLY A 117 -12.81 -2.42 -5.71
C GLY A 117 -13.15 -3.50 -4.68
N GLY A 118 -13.65 -4.64 -5.12
CA GLY A 118 -13.98 -5.68 -4.15
C GLY A 118 -14.45 -7.00 -4.77
N PHE A 119 -14.84 -7.92 -3.90
CA PHE A 119 -15.41 -9.20 -4.29
C PHE A 119 -16.69 -9.45 -3.50
N GLY A 120 -17.78 -9.80 -4.20
CA GLY A 120 -19.10 -10.03 -3.61
C GLY A 120 -19.70 -8.77 -3.03
N ALA A 121 -20.01 -8.78 -1.73
CA ALA A 121 -20.62 -7.66 -1.00
C ALA A 121 -19.59 -6.85 -0.19
N LEU A 122 -18.30 -7.08 -0.38
CA LEU A 122 -17.22 -6.37 0.32
C LEU A 122 -16.51 -5.44 -0.65
N TYR A 123 -16.46 -4.16 -0.34
CA TYR A 123 -15.83 -3.09 -1.12
C TYR A 123 -14.65 -2.54 -0.36
N GLN A 124 -13.58 -2.20 -1.08
CA GLN A 124 -12.38 -1.57 -0.49
C GLN A 124 -12.03 -0.30 -1.23
N ASP A 125 -11.91 0.78 -0.49
CA ASP A 125 -11.42 2.07 -0.95
C ASP A 125 -10.09 2.40 -0.27
N LYS A 126 -9.26 3.22 -0.94
CA LYS A 126 -7.94 3.64 -0.43
C LYS A 126 -7.77 5.13 -0.67
N LEU A 127 -7.12 5.80 0.28
CA LEU A 127 -6.76 7.21 0.17
C LEU A 127 -5.35 7.43 0.72
N SER A 128 -4.51 8.19 0.02
CA SER A 128 -3.20 8.57 0.53
C SER A 128 -3.36 9.56 1.69
N ILE A 129 -2.76 9.23 2.84
CA ILE A 129 -2.74 10.08 4.03
C ILE A 129 -1.36 10.66 4.31
N ALA A 130 -0.30 10.07 3.75
CA ALA A 130 1.04 10.62 3.77
C ALA A 130 1.82 10.12 2.56
N SER A 131 2.67 10.97 1.99
CA SER A 131 3.54 10.65 0.86
C SER A 131 4.95 11.14 1.13
N ASP A 132 5.93 10.39 0.62
CA ASP A 132 7.35 10.70 0.75
C ASP A 132 7.82 10.85 2.22
N VAL A 133 7.27 10.04 3.14
CA VAL A 133 7.61 10.07 4.56
C VAL A 133 8.71 9.06 4.88
N THR A 134 9.59 9.43 5.80
CA THR A 134 10.56 8.51 6.40
C THR A 134 9.92 7.79 7.61
N PRO A 135 10.53 6.70 8.11
CA PRO A 135 10.06 6.05 9.33
C PRO A 135 9.97 6.95 10.55
N ASP A 136 10.79 8.02 10.61
CA ASP A 136 10.76 8.98 11.72
C ASP A 136 9.61 9.99 11.60
N ASP A 137 9.11 10.25 10.39
CA ASP A 137 7.97 11.16 10.16
C ASP A 137 6.62 10.52 10.51
N ALA A 138 6.54 9.18 10.58
CA ALA A 138 5.29 8.48 10.84
C ALA A 138 5.50 7.22 11.71
N ARG A 139 5.68 7.41 13.00
CA ARG A 139 5.85 6.34 14.01
C ARG A 139 4.53 5.69 14.42
N ALA A 140 3.46 6.45 14.41
CA ALA A 140 2.13 5.96 14.70
C ALA A 140 1.08 6.73 13.90
N VAL A 141 0.00 6.05 13.56
CA VAL A 141 -1.18 6.63 12.92
C VAL A 141 -2.40 6.32 13.78
N VAL A 142 -3.12 7.36 14.17
CA VAL A 142 -4.36 7.22 14.95
C VAL A 142 -5.53 7.72 14.12
N VAL A 143 -6.56 6.89 13.99
CA VAL A 143 -7.72 7.17 13.14
C VAL A 143 -8.96 7.22 14.00
N TRP A 144 -9.72 8.31 13.85
CA TRP A 144 -11.00 8.55 14.52
C TRP A 144 -12.12 8.63 13.49
N GLN A 145 -13.27 8.03 13.79
CA GLN A 145 -14.46 8.32 12.99
C GLN A 145 -15.00 9.74 13.32
N ALA A 146 -15.32 10.49 12.30
CA ALA A 146 -15.76 11.89 12.40
C ALA A 146 -17.11 12.14 11.68
N MET A 147 -17.92 11.10 11.48
CA MET A 147 -19.22 11.21 10.80
C MET A 147 -20.16 12.12 11.59
N PRO A 148 -20.70 13.18 10.97
CA PRO A 148 -21.62 14.09 11.63
C PRO A 148 -22.88 13.38 12.18
N GLY A 149 -23.22 13.63 13.44
CA GLY A 149 -24.45 13.09 14.05
C GLY A 149 -24.48 11.57 14.24
N CYS A 150 -23.30 10.90 14.16
CA CYS A 150 -23.21 9.46 14.27
C CYS A 150 -22.23 9.07 15.40
N ASP A 151 -22.72 8.53 16.50
CA ASP A 151 -21.91 8.08 17.63
C ASP A 151 -21.35 6.68 17.41
N THR A 152 -22.08 5.82 16.69
CA THR A 152 -21.67 4.45 16.37
C THR A 152 -21.92 4.18 14.90
N LEU A 153 -20.86 3.98 14.15
CA LEU A 153 -20.85 3.82 12.69
C LEU A 153 -20.86 2.34 12.31
N GLN A 154 -21.96 1.89 11.69
CA GLN A 154 -22.15 0.51 11.25
C GLN A 154 -21.82 0.33 9.76
N GLY A 155 -21.60 -0.91 9.33
CA GLY A 155 -21.36 -1.29 7.94
C GLY A 155 -19.89 -1.19 7.50
N LEU A 156 -19.00 -0.70 8.36
CA LEU A 156 -17.58 -0.83 8.17
C LEU A 156 -17.11 -2.21 8.66
N VAL A 157 -16.30 -2.89 7.86
CA VAL A 157 -15.77 -4.23 8.16
C VAL A 157 -14.34 -4.16 8.66
N ASN A 158 -13.51 -3.38 7.98
CA ASN A 158 -12.12 -3.16 8.38
C ASN A 158 -11.71 -1.71 8.10
N ILE A 159 -10.86 -1.18 8.96
CA ILE A 159 -10.02 -0.01 8.69
C ILE A 159 -8.57 -0.45 8.79
N GLY A 160 -7.70 0.09 7.98
CA GLY A 160 -6.28 -0.24 8.03
C GLY A 160 -5.40 0.79 7.36
N ILE A 161 -4.11 0.62 7.53
CA ILE A 161 -3.08 1.35 6.79
C ILE A 161 -2.30 0.40 5.89
N ILE A 162 -1.83 0.92 4.77
CA ILE A 162 -0.95 0.22 3.83
C ILE A 162 0.28 1.11 3.67
N VAL A 163 1.45 0.58 3.99
CA VAL A 163 2.75 1.24 3.83
C VAL A 163 3.41 0.69 2.59
N THR A 164 3.74 1.55 1.65
CA THR A 164 4.34 1.16 0.36
C THR A 164 5.65 1.90 0.18
N PRO A 165 6.80 1.21 0.05
CA PRO A 165 8.05 1.85 -0.29
C PRO A 165 8.02 2.39 -1.73
N LYS A 166 8.78 3.49 -1.95
CA LYS A 166 8.97 4.11 -3.27
C LYS A 166 10.25 3.65 -3.95
#